data_170bf36e6c3c0f71b027a0a1d6f992ae
#
_entry.id   170bf36e6c3c0f71b027a0a1d6f992ae
#
_cell.length_a   1.000
_cell.length_b   1.000
_cell.length_c   1.000
_cell.angle_alpha   90.00
_cell.angle_beta   90.00
_cell.angle_gamma   90.00
#
_symmetry.space_group_name_H-M   'P 1'
#
loop_
_entity.id
_entity.type
_entity.pdbx_description
1 polymer ?
#
loop_
_entity_poly.entity_id
_entity_poly.type
_entity_poly.pdbx_seq_one_letter_code
_entity_poly.pdbx_strand_id
1 'polypeptide(L)'
;MGMTLRAIDADNWHACVKLTVSEEQKQNVAENAVSLAQAAYEKQWYPHGIYADDMLVGFLMFGTDQETKRVELCFMIDKQYQGKGYGTAALVTLFDLIKIRYGPISFYTSIVPDNLTAKKIYENAGFRMTGEILWEELVMVKQLV
;
A
#
# COMPACT_ATOMS: atom_id res chain seq x y z
N MET A 1 3.89 -19.28 7.68
CA MET A 1 3.59 -18.67 6.37
C MET A 1 4.48 -17.45 6.16
N GLY A 2 5.25 -17.47 5.08
CA GLY A 2 6.16 -16.37 4.77
C GLY A 2 5.46 -15.27 4.00
N MET A 3 5.58 -14.03 4.49
CA MET A 3 5.10 -12.86 3.76
C MET A 3 6.31 -12.17 3.13
N THR A 4 6.28 -11.98 1.81
CA THR A 4 7.36 -11.29 1.09
C THR A 4 6.80 -10.19 0.19
N LEU A 5 7.63 -9.17 -0.03
CA LEU A 5 7.35 -8.10 -0.99
C LEU A 5 8.33 -8.25 -2.14
N ARG A 6 7.82 -8.37 -3.36
CA ARG A 6 8.66 -8.54 -4.56
C ARG A 6 8.40 -7.40 -5.52
N ALA A 7 9.47 -6.78 -6.01
CA ALA A 7 9.34 -5.71 -6.98
C ALA A 7 8.55 -6.18 -8.20
N ILE A 8 7.75 -5.29 -8.76
CA ILE A 8 7.01 -5.60 -9.99
C ILE A 8 7.99 -5.54 -11.17
N ASP A 9 7.94 -6.55 -12.01
CA ASP A 9 8.83 -6.70 -13.17
C ASP A 9 8.08 -7.30 -14.37
N ALA A 10 8.81 -7.70 -15.39
CA ALA A 10 8.25 -8.28 -16.61
C ALA A 10 7.50 -9.60 -16.36
N ASP A 11 7.86 -10.32 -15.29
CA ASP A 11 7.29 -11.63 -15.02
C ASP A 11 6.01 -11.59 -14.20
N ASN A 12 5.81 -10.55 -13.38
CA ASN A 12 4.66 -10.51 -12.46
C ASN A 12 3.70 -9.34 -12.67
N TRP A 13 4.01 -8.35 -13.53
CA TRP A 13 3.15 -7.18 -13.68
C TRP A 13 1.74 -7.54 -14.15
N HIS A 14 1.62 -8.51 -15.03
CA HIS A 14 0.33 -8.89 -15.60
C HIS A 14 -0.58 -9.51 -14.54
N ALA A 15 -0.04 -10.40 -13.71
CA ALA A 15 -0.78 -10.98 -12.59
C ALA A 15 -1.20 -9.89 -11.59
N CYS A 16 -0.32 -8.92 -11.35
CA CYS A 16 -0.61 -7.79 -10.45
C CYS A 16 -1.81 -6.96 -10.96
N VAL A 17 -1.87 -6.69 -12.25
CA VAL A 17 -2.97 -5.90 -12.84
C VAL A 17 -4.31 -6.60 -12.68
N LYS A 18 -4.33 -7.92 -12.59
CA LYS A 18 -5.57 -8.70 -12.42
C LYS A 18 -6.10 -8.70 -10.99
N LEU A 19 -5.31 -8.30 -10.01
CA LEU A 19 -5.78 -8.21 -8.64
C LEU A 19 -6.85 -7.13 -8.54
N THR A 20 -7.88 -7.38 -7.76
CA THR A 20 -8.98 -6.44 -7.63
C THR A 20 -9.60 -6.51 -6.23
N VAL A 21 -10.13 -5.38 -5.79
CA VAL A 21 -10.89 -5.32 -4.54
C VAL A 21 -12.37 -5.63 -4.81
N SER A 22 -13.17 -5.77 -3.75
CA SER A 22 -14.60 -5.98 -3.90
C SER A 22 -15.25 -4.77 -4.61
N GLU A 23 -16.43 -4.99 -5.20
CA GLU A 23 -17.15 -3.90 -5.88
C GLU A 23 -17.36 -2.68 -4.97
N GLU A 24 -17.61 -2.93 -3.69
CA GLU A 24 -17.84 -1.86 -2.71
C GLU A 24 -16.58 -1.02 -2.49
N GLN A 25 -15.39 -1.58 -2.70
CA GLN A 25 -14.11 -0.94 -2.46
C GLN A 25 -13.50 -0.32 -3.70
N LYS A 26 -14.02 -0.59 -4.90
CA LYS A 26 -13.40 -0.14 -6.16
C LYS A 26 -13.26 1.38 -6.27
N GLN A 27 -14.14 2.13 -5.61
CA GLN A 27 -14.06 3.58 -5.60
C GLN A 27 -13.01 4.10 -4.63
N ASN A 28 -12.50 3.23 -3.75
CA ASN A 28 -11.61 3.61 -2.66
C ASN A 28 -10.14 3.45 -2.99
N VAL A 29 -9.81 2.76 -4.08
CA VAL A 29 -8.41 2.51 -4.48
C VAL A 29 -8.26 2.72 -5.98
N ALA A 30 -7.09 3.19 -6.38
CA ALA A 30 -6.73 3.25 -7.80
C ALA A 30 -6.51 1.83 -8.31
N GLU A 31 -6.82 1.62 -9.58
CA GLU A 31 -6.49 0.34 -10.23
C GLU A 31 -4.97 0.18 -10.30
N ASN A 32 -4.50 -1.04 -10.12
CA ASN A 32 -3.06 -1.32 -10.13
C ASN A 32 -2.40 -0.90 -11.45
N ALA A 33 -3.11 -1.01 -12.56
CA ALA A 33 -2.59 -0.57 -13.86
C ALA A 33 -2.23 0.91 -13.85
N VAL A 34 -3.03 1.76 -13.21
CA VAL A 34 -2.76 3.19 -13.10
C VAL A 34 -1.50 3.43 -12.26
N SER A 35 -1.37 2.73 -11.13
CA SER A 35 -0.19 2.86 -10.28
C SER A 35 1.08 2.41 -11.00
N LEU A 36 1.00 1.32 -11.77
CA LEU A 36 2.16 0.85 -12.53
C LEU A 36 2.54 1.84 -13.64
N ALA A 37 1.57 2.45 -14.29
CA ALA A 37 1.83 3.50 -15.27
C ALA A 37 2.52 4.69 -14.61
N GLN A 38 2.06 5.11 -13.45
CA GLN A 38 2.68 6.19 -12.68
C GLN A 38 4.15 5.86 -12.37
N ALA A 39 4.41 4.65 -11.85
CA ALA A 39 5.77 4.23 -11.51
C ALA A 39 6.69 4.16 -12.73
N ALA A 40 6.14 3.88 -13.90
CA ALA A 40 6.93 3.84 -15.13
C ALA A 40 7.47 5.21 -15.53
N TYR A 41 6.74 6.29 -15.22
CA TYR A 41 7.10 7.65 -15.60
C TYR A 41 7.60 8.51 -14.43
N GLU A 42 7.27 8.13 -13.20
CA GLU A 42 7.71 8.82 -11.99
C GLU A 42 8.55 7.86 -11.16
N LYS A 43 9.86 7.94 -11.34
CA LYS A 43 10.80 6.90 -10.86
C LYS A 43 10.99 6.89 -9.34
N GLN A 44 10.45 7.86 -8.61
CA GLN A 44 10.46 7.86 -7.16
C GLN A 44 9.46 6.88 -6.54
N TRP A 45 8.55 6.29 -7.35
CA TRP A 45 7.56 5.31 -6.89
C TRP A 45 8.05 3.89 -7.12
N TYR A 46 7.85 3.02 -6.12
CA TYR A 46 8.36 1.65 -6.10
C TYR A 46 7.22 0.65 -5.93
N PRO A 47 6.70 0.09 -7.03
CA PRO A 47 5.60 -0.88 -6.94
C PRO A 47 6.09 -2.27 -6.56
N HIS A 48 5.34 -2.96 -5.69
CA HIS A 48 5.65 -4.31 -5.22
C HIS A 48 4.39 -5.17 -5.18
N GLY A 49 4.57 -6.45 -5.51
CA GLY A 49 3.57 -7.46 -5.23
C GLY A 49 3.71 -7.97 -3.79
N ILE A 50 2.57 -8.25 -3.17
CA ILE A 50 2.52 -8.85 -1.83
C ILE A 50 2.29 -10.34 -2.02
N TYR A 51 3.21 -11.16 -1.50
CA TYR A 51 3.16 -12.61 -1.65
C TYR A 51 3.02 -13.28 -0.30
N ALA A 52 2.05 -14.19 -0.20
CA ALA A 52 1.96 -15.16 0.89
C ALA A 52 2.56 -16.45 0.37
N ASP A 53 3.76 -16.79 0.86
CA ASP A 53 4.62 -17.80 0.25
C ASP A 53 4.84 -17.44 -1.23
N ASP A 54 4.44 -18.25 -2.19
CA ASP A 54 4.58 -17.93 -3.62
C ASP A 54 3.30 -17.44 -4.27
N MET A 55 2.28 -17.16 -3.47
CA MET A 55 0.96 -16.71 -3.97
C MET A 55 0.84 -15.20 -3.91
N LEU A 56 0.58 -14.59 -5.06
CA LEU A 56 0.37 -13.15 -5.14
C LEU A 56 -1.01 -12.79 -4.57
N VAL A 57 -1.05 -12.05 -3.47
CA VAL A 57 -2.28 -11.74 -2.75
C VAL A 57 -2.63 -10.25 -2.74
N GLY A 58 -1.70 -9.38 -3.10
CA GLY A 58 -1.97 -7.94 -3.07
C GLY A 58 -0.89 -7.14 -3.76
N PHE A 59 -1.05 -5.84 -3.67
CA PHE A 59 -0.15 -4.87 -4.29
C PHE A 59 0.07 -3.69 -3.36
N LEU A 60 1.28 -3.16 -3.36
CA LEU A 60 1.56 -1.88 -2.71
C LEU A 60 2.55 -1.08 -3.55
N MET A 61 2.52 0.22 -3.35
CA MET A 61 3.48 1.12 -3.96
C MET A 61 3.80 2.21 -2.95
N PHE A 62 5.07 2.54 -2.82
CA PHE A 62 5.49 3.63 -1.95
C PHE A 62 6.46 4.54 -2.69
N GLY A 63 6.57 5.76 -2.20
CA GLY A 63 7.48 6.74 -2.78
C GLY A 63 7.29 8.10 -2.15
N THR A 64 8.10 9.07 -2.57
CA THR A 64 7.99 10.44 -2.10
C THR A 64 7.08 11.22 -3.04
N ASP A 65 5.96 11.70 -2.50
CA ASP A 65 5.03 12.52 -3.28
C ASP A 65 5.63 13.89 -3.56
N GLN A 66 5.51 14.37 -4.80
CA GLN A 66 6.12 15.63 -5.21
C GLN A 66 5.48 16.86 -4.57
N GLU A 67 4.19 16.78 -4.25
CA GLU A 67 3.48 17.93 -3.67
C GLU A 67 3.66 17.98 -2.16
N THR A 68 3.44 16.87 -1.46
CA THR A 68 3.53 16.83 0.00
C THR A 68 4.95 16.70 0.50
N LYS A 69 5.87 16.19 -0.33
CA LYS A 69 7.25 15.83 0.04
C LYS A 69 7.31 14.74 1.11
N ARG A 70 6.23 14.00 1.29
CA ARG A 70 6.12 12.91 2.26
C ARG A 70 6.34 11.57 1.58
N VAL A 71 6.87 10.60 2.32
CA VAL A 71 6.89 9.21 1.86
C VAL A 71 5.50 8.65 2.11
N GLU A 72 4.86 8.19 1.04
CA GLU A 72 3.46 7.78 1.04
C GLU A 72 3.29 6.38 0.49
N LEU A 73 2.20 5.75 0.89
CA LEU A 73 1.85 4.38 0.55
C LEU A 73 0.48 4.32 -0.13
N CYS A 74 0.38 3.55 -1.21
CA CYS A 74 -0.89 3.00 -1.64
C CYS A 74 -0.83 1.47 -1.58
N PHE A 75 -1.98 0.81 -1.30
CA PHE A 75 -1.98 -0.57 -0.86
C PHE A 75 -3.35 -1.21 -1.07
N MET A 76 -3.37 -2.47 -1.51
CA MET A 76 -4.60 -3.25 -1.58
C MET A 76 -4.32 -4.74 -1.40
N ILE A 77 -5.31 -5.46 -0.90
CA ILE A 77 -5.32 -6.92 -0.89
C ILE A 77 -6.43 -7.38 -1.82
N ASP A 78 -6.13 -8.36 -2.67
CA ASP A 78 -7.12 -8.91 -3.59
C ASP A 78 -8.32 -9.44 -2.83
N LYS A 79 -9.51 -9.25 -3.39
CA LYS A 79 -10.78 -9.59 -2.71
C LYS A 79 -10.84 -11.03 -2.21
N GLN A 80 -10.19 -11.96 -2.92
CA GLN A 80 -10.19 -13.37 -2.53
C GLN A 80 -9.37 -13.65 -1.28
N TYR A 81 -8.49 -12.73 -0.90
CA TYR A 81 -7.52 -12.95 0.17
C TYR A 81 -7.71 -12.01 1.35
N GLN A 82 -8.77 -11.20 1.34
CA GLN A 82 -9.07 -10.30 2.45
C GLN A 82 -9.59 -11.06 3.67
N GLY A 83 -9.42 -10.47 4.86
CA GLY A 83 -9.90 -11.06 6.09
C GLY A 83 -9.02 -12.17 6.66
N LYS A 84 -7.80 -12.35 6.14
CA LYS A 84 -6.87 -13.41 6.55
C LYS A 84 -5.63 -12.89 7.28
N GLY A 85 -5.56 -11.57 7.52
CA GLY A 85 -4.41 -10.96 8.19
C GLY A 85 -3.24 -10.64 7.27
N TYR A 86 -3.36 -10.88 5.97
CA TYR A 86 -2.27 -10.60 5.03
C TYR A 86 -1.92 -9.12 4.97
N GLY A 87 -2.92 -8.25 5.04
CA GLY A 87 -2.70 -6.80 4.97
C GLY A 87 -1.80 -6.29 6.08
N THR A 88 -2.13 -6.63 7.32
CA THR A 88 -1.33 -6.21 8.48
C THR A 88 0.08 -6.81 8.40
N ALA A 89 0.19 -8.09 8.05
CA ALA A 89 1.49 -8.75 7.93
C ALA A 89 2.36 -8.10 6.84
N ALA A 90 1.77 -7.73 5.71
CA ALA A 90 2.49 -7.06 4.64
C ALA A 90 3.00 -5.70 5.07
N LEU A 91 2.20 -4.92 5.81
CA LEU A 91 2.62 -3.61 6.30
C LEU A 91 3.78 -3.71 7.29
N VAL A 92 3.74 -4.67 8.21
CA VAL A 92 4.83 -4.88 9.15
C VAL A 92 6.12 -5.22 8.41
N THR A 93 6.04 -6.09 7.40
CA THR A 93 7.20 -6.41 6.55
C THR A 93 7.71 -5.18 5.80
N LEU A 94 6.79 -4.35 5.30
CA LEU A 94 7.14 -3.13 4.57
C LEU A 94 7.90 -2.13 5.43
N PHE A 95 7.58 -2.02 6.72
CA PHE A 95 8.23 -1.03 7.58
C PHE A 95 9.74 -1.20 7.63
N ASP A 96 10.24 -2.43 7.62
CA ASP A 96 11.68 -2.69 7.59
C ASP A 96 12.29 -2.18 6.28
N LEU A 97 11.62 -2.42 5.17
CA LEU A 97 12.08 -1.94 3.85
C LEU A 97 12.10 -0.41 3.81
N ILE A 98 11.09 0.25 4.34
CA ILE A 98 11.02 1.71 4.38
C ILE A 98 12.15 2.28 5.23
N LYS A 99 12.41 1.69 6.40
CA LYS A 99 13.51 2.15 7.26
C LYS A 99 14.88 1.99 6.61
N ILE A 100 15.08 0.92 5.86
CA ILE A 100 16.33 0.70 5.13
C ILE A 100 16.51 1.76 4.05
N ARG A 101 15.45 2.09 3.32
CA ARG A 101 15.53 3.04 2.19
C ARG A 101 15.58 4.49 2.63
N TYR A 102 14.78 4.88 3.61
CA TYR A 102 14.58 6.30 3.97
C TYR A 102 15.09 6.64 5.37
N GLY A 103 15.42 5.65 6.18
CA GLY A 103 15.79 5.88 7.58
C GLY A 103 14.57 6.05 8.48
N PRO A 104 14.77 6.57 9.71
CA PRO A 104 13.66 6.84 10.62
C PRO A 104 12.87 8.06 10.14
N ILE A 105 11.65 7.81 9.67
CA ILE A 105 10.80 8.86 9.07
C ILE A 105 9.36 8.69 9.53
N SER A 106 8.53 9.70 9.21
CA SER A 106 7.09 9.59 9.25
C SER A 106 6.62 9.00 7.92
N PHE A 107 5.86 7.92 7.99
CA PHE A 107 5.35 7.20 6.82
C PHE A 107 3.84 7.42 6.73
N TYR A 108 3.37 7.91 5.59
CA TYR A 108 1.99 8.38 5.42
C TYR A 108 1.19 7.48 4.51
N THR A 109 -0.10 7.42 4.77
CA THR A 109 -1.08 6.88 3.84
C THR A 109 -2.36 7.70 3.98
N SER A 110 -3.35 7.45 3.12
CA SER A 110 -4.63 8.11 3.21
C SER A 110 -5.74 7.11 2.88
N ILE A 111 -6.93 7.38 3.41
CA ILE A 111 -8.10 6.53 3.20
C ILE A 111 -9.31 7.39 2.86
N VAL A 112 -10.18 6.86 2.01
CA VAL A 112 -11.51 7.41 1.82
C VAL A 112 -12.27 7.22 3.15
N PRO A 113 -13.01 8.24 3.63
CA PRO A 113 -13.62 8.18 4.97
C PRO A 113 -14.47 6.94 5.26
N ASP A 114 -15.12 6.39 4.25
CA ASP A 114 -15.99 5.22 4.41
C ASP A 114 -15.25 3.89 4.38
N ASN A 115 -13.95 3.90 4.13
CA ASN A 115 -13.17 2.67 4.00
C ASN A 115 -12.71 2.17 5.38
N LEU A 116 -13.65 1.63 6.15
CA LEU A 116 -13.39 1.17 7.51
C LEU A 116 -12.48 -0.06 7.53
N THR A 117 -12.52 -0.88 6.49
CA THR A 117 -11.64 -2.06 6.38
C THR A 117 -10.18 -1.63 6.33
N ALA A 118 -9.85 -0.68 5.45
CA ALA A 118 -8.48 -0.17 5.34
C ALA A 118 -8.05 0.54 6.62
N LYS A 119 -8.94 1.34 7.23
CA LYS A 119 -8.64 2.03 8.48
C LYS A 119 -8.20 1.05 9.55
N LYS A 120 -8.94 -0.06 9.71
CA LYS A 120 -8.63 -1.07 10.71
C LYS A 120 -7.29 -1.74 10.44
N ILE A 121 -6.99 -2.07 9.19
CA ILE A 121 -5.72 -2.69 8.80
C ILE A 121 -4.57 -1.75 9.14
N TYR A 122 -4.67 -0.47 8.79
CA TYR A 122 -3.63 0.50 9.09
C TYR A 122 -3.47 0.72 10.60
N GLU A 123 -4.57 0.83 11.33
CA GLU A 123 -4.51 0.99 12.79
C GLU A 123 -3.86 -0.21 13.45
N ASN A 124 -4.19 -1.43 13.02
CA ASN A 124 -3.57 -2.65 13.54
C ASN A 124 -2.06 -2.69 13.28
N ALA A 125 -1.61 -2.05 12.21
CA ALA A 125 -0.18 -1.96 11.89
C ALA A 125 0.52 -0.77 12.57
N GLY A 126 -0.24 0.07 13.31
CA GLY A 126 0.33 1.16 14.09
C GLY A 126 0.20 2.55 13.48
N PHE A 127 -0.50 2.68 12.35
CA PHE A 127 -0.86 4.01 11.82
C PHE A 127 -1.91 4.66 12.72
N ARG A 128 -1.88 5.99 12.77
CA ARG A 128 -2.90 6.76 13.48
C ARG A 128 -3.39 7.91 12.61
N MET A 129 -4.60 8.38 12.89
CA MET A 129 -5.18 9.53 12.20
C MET A 129 -4.40 10.79 12.57
N THR A 130 -4.14 11.65 11.58
CA THR A 130 -3.47 12.94 11.82
C THR A 130 -4.46 14.08 12.06
N GLY A 131 -5.71 13.90 11.65
CA GLY A 131 -6.70 14.98 11.61
C GLY A 131 -6.68 15.77 10.31
N GLU A 132 -5.68 15.53 9.45
CA GLU A 132 -5.55 16.21 8.17
C GLU A 132 -6.42 15.54 7.10
N ILE A 133 -7.00 16.35 6.21
CA ILE A 133 -7.75 15.88 5.05
C ILE A 133 -7.05 16.43 3.80
N LEU A 134 -6.65 15.54 2.89
CA LEU A 134 -6.05 15.90 1.61
C LEU A 134 -6.83 15.20 0.50
N TRP A 135 -7.20 15.94 -0.53
CA TRP A 135 -7.93 15.40 -1.69
C TRP A 135 -9.15 14.55 -1.26
N GLU A 136 -9.88 15.05 -0.25
CA GLU A 136 -11.07 14.40 0.29
C GLU A 136 -10.79 13.06 0.99
N GLU A 137 -9.52 12.78 1.33
CA GLU A 137 -9.14 11.57 2.06
C GLU A 137 -8.56 11.90 3.42
N LEU A 138 -8.77 11.00 4.37
CA LEU A 138 -8.23 11.13 5.72
C LEU A 138 -6.79 10.65 5.75
N VAL A 139 -5.90 11.48 6.27
CA VAL A 139 -4.47 11.18 6.32
C VAL A 139 -4.13 10.41 7.59
N MET A 140 -3.33 9.37 7.44
CA MET A 140 -2.81 8.57 8.55
C MET A 140 -1.30 8.55 8.51
N VAL A 141 -0.67 8.38 9.67
CA VAL A 141 0.80 8.39 9.78
C VAL A 141 1.28 7.29 10.73
N LYS A 142 2.41 6.70 10.39
CA LYS A 142 3.17 5.79 11.26
C LYS A 142 4.57 6.37 11.44
N GLN A 143 5.00 6.56 12.68
CA GLN A 143 6.37 6.97 12.97
C GLN A 143 7.27 5.75 12.94
N LEU A 144 8.26 5.74 12.05
CA LEU A 144 9.24 4.67 11.95
C LEU A 144 10.54 5.13 12.62
N VAL A 145 10.89 4.45 13.69
CA VAL A 145 12.07 4.80 14.51
C VAL A 145 13.10 3.68 14.51
#